data_edb84fed1af52601ef895a57291ca646
#
_entry.id   edb84fed1af52601ef895a57291ca646
#
_cell.length_a   1.000
_cell.length_b   1.000
_cell.length_c   1.000
_cell.angle_alpha   90.00
_cell.angle_beta   90.00
_cell.angle_gamma   90.00
#
_symmetry.space_group_name_H-M   'P 1'
#
loop_
_entity.id
_entity.type
_entity.pdbx_description
1 polymer ?
#
loop_
_entity_poly.entity_id
_entity_poly.type
_entity_poly.pdbx_seq_one_letter_code
_entity_poly.pdbx_strand_id
1 'polypeptide(L)'
;MRRLIVYGLMIFTGGCNSGMPRFDGDNAYQYLIVQCSFGPRNPGSDGHSACRDFIIERLKIFSDEVLLQEFSFQNKGEDKFYTGTNIIARFNRSSSFQSLIGAHWDTRPWADQDDNIANRGKPIIGANDGASGVAVMLELASIMAKNPPPIGVNLVFFDAEDSGDPGLNETYCQGSMYFAKHIPIPLPDEGIILDMVGDKQLSLPIERYSFKYNEDLVRRLWDQARELGLDAFKDYVAHAIYDDHVPLNEYAGISTIDIIDFEYPNSYTNFWHTLNDVPENCSAESLQQVGILITDYIYNHTHSGGKINGI
;
A
#
# COMPACT_ATOMS: atom_id res chain seq x y z
N MET A 1 2.24 9.73 -73.35
CA MET A 1 2.77 10.15 -72.03
C MET A 1 2.01 9.42 -70.97
N ARG A 2 2.61 8.37 -70.34
CA ARG A 2 2.04 7.63 -69.25
C ARG A 2 2.61 8.21 -67.89
N ARG A 3 1.74 8.76 -67.06
CA ARG A 3 2.12 9.23 -65.70
C ARG A 3 2.19 8.04 -64.79
N LEU A 4 3.37 7.78 -64.21
CA LEU A 4 3.57 6.87 -63.10
C LEU A 4 3.10 7.60 -61.81
N ILE A 5 2.14 7.03 -61.12
CA ILE A 5 1.75 7.44 -59.77
C ILE A 5 2.52 6.55 -58.81
N VAL A 6 3.47 7.13 -58.06
CA VAL A 6 4.19 6.45 -56.97
C VAL A 6 3.40 6.63 -55.72
N TYR A 7 2.83 5.54 -55.16
CA TYR A 7 2.24 5.51 -53.83
C TYR A 7 3.36 5.37 -52.80
N GLY A 8 3.63 6.45 -52.07
CA GLY A 8 4.50 6.41 -50.92
C GLY A 8 3.80 5.69 -49.77
N LEU A 9 4.35 4.55 -49.37
CA LEU A 9 3.93 3.81 -48.16
C LEU A 9 4.50 4.55 -46.92
N MET A 10 3.67 5.33 -46.22
CA MET A 10 4.04 5.87 -44.90
C MET A 10 4.02 4.73 -43.89
N ILE A 11 5.21 4.26 -43.53
CA ILE A 11 5.39 3.37 -42.35
C ILE A 11 5.30 4.25 -41.13
N PHE A 12 4.16 4.20 -40.44
CA PHE A 12 4.06 4.69 -39.07
C PHE A 12 4.87 3.75 -38.18
N THR A 13 6.10 4.09 -37.89
CA THR A 13 6.84 3.51 -36.78
C THR A 13 6.19 4.07 -35.52
N GLY A 14 5.31 3.30 -34.91
CA GLY A 14 4.84 3.54 -33.56
C GLY A 14 6.07 3.51 -32.61
N GLY A 15 6.59 4.68 -32.28
CA GLY A 15 7.60 4.80 -31.22
C GLY A 15 7.01 4.29 -29.94
N CYS A 16 7.48 3.13 -29.47
CA CYS A 16 7.31 2.77 -28.07
C CYS A 16 7.92 3.91 -27.26
N ASN A 17 7.08 4.66 -26.57
CA ASN A 17 7.53 5.66 -25.61
C ASN A 17 8.10 4.88 -24.42
N SER A 18 9.40 4.61 -24.41
CA SER A 18 10.12 3.85 -23.39
C SER A 18 10.43 4.71 -22.15
N GLY A 19 9.53 5.61 -21.78
CA GLY A 19 9.58 6.35 -20.54
C GLY A 19 8.94 5.54 -19.41
N MET A 20 9.48 5.63 -18.20
CA MET A 20 8.88 5.09 -16.98
C MET A 20 7.42 5.56 -16.87
N PRO A 21 6.47 4.70 -16.51
CA PRO A 21 5.08 5.11 -16.28
C PRO A 21 4.99 6.21 -15.23
N ARG A 22 4.05 7.11 -15.39
CA ARG A 22 3.83 8.20 -14.44
C ARG A 22 2.72 7.80 -13.47
N PHE A 23 2.97 7.99 -12.19
CA PHE A 23 1.94 7.89 -11.16
C PHE A 23 1.02 9.11 -11.22
N ASP A 24 -0.28 8.91 -10.99
CA ASP A 24 -1.29 9.97 -10.97
C ASP A 24 -1.89 10.09 -9.56
N GLY A 25 -1.39 11.08 -8.80
CA GLY A 25 -1.84 11.34 -7.43
C GLY A 25 -3.29 11.79 -7.34
N ASP A 26 -3.79 12.51 -8.37
CA ASP A 26 -5.21 12.91 -8.41
C ASP A 26 -6.11 11.69 -8.57
N ASN A 27 -5.73 10.73 -9.42
CA ASN A 27 -6.48 9.49 -9.56
C ASN A 27 -6.40 8.62 -8.30
N ALA A 28 -5.24 8.54 -7.65
CA ALA A 28 -5.09 7.87 -6.34
C ALA A 28 -6.01 8.53 -5.30
N TYR A 29 -6.06 9.86 -5.24
CA TYR A 29 -6.95 10.57 -4.32
C TYR A 29 -8.43 10.29 -4.60
N GLN A 30 -8.84 10.10 -5.88
CA GLN A 30 -10.19 9.65 -6.19
C GLN A 30 -10.48 8.24 -5.63
N TYR A 31 -9.52 7.32 -5.65
CA TYR A 31 -9.67 6.02 -5.00
C TYR A 31 -9.84 6.14 -3.47
N LEU A 32 -9.14 7.07 -2.82
CA LEU A 32 -9.31 7.37 -1.40
C LEU A 32 -10.73 7.89 -1.12
N ILE A 33 -11.21 8.88 -1.89
CA ILE A 33 -12.56 9.44 -1.76
C ILE A 33 -13.64 8.35 -1.92
N VAL A 34 -13.50 7.46 -2.91
CA VAL A 34 -14.45 6.37 -3.12
C VAL A 34 -14.50 5.44 -1.92
N GLN A 35 -13.36 5.02 -1.36
CA GLN A 35 -13.30 4.19 -0.17
C GLN A 35 -14.01 4.86 1.02
N CYS A 36 -13.71 6.13 1.28
CA CYS A 36 -14.33 6.90 2.36
C CYS A 36 -15.85 7.10 2.17
N SER A 37 -16.33 7.14 0.92
CA SER A 37 -17.76 7.29 0.61
C SER A 37 -18.62 6.10 1.05
N PHE A 38 -18.01 4.92 1.27
CA PHE A 38 -18.70 3.76 1.84
C PHE A 38 -18.94 3.90 3.36
N GLY A 39 -18.36 4.92 4.00
CA GLY A 39 -18.35 5.10 5.45
C GLY A 39 -17.25 4.28 6.13
N PRO A 40 -17.34 4.11 7.46
CA PRO A 40 -16.38 3.30 8.20
C PRO A 40 -16.29 1.87 7.67
N ARG A 41 -15.07 1.39 7.51
CA ARG A 41 -14.77 0.06 6.95
C ARG A 41 -14.35 -0.94 8.02
N ASN A 42 -14.75 -0.69 9.27
CA ASN A 42 -14.48 -1.61 10.37
C ASN A 42 -15.14 -2.97 10.13
N PRO A 43 -14.50 -4.08 10.50
CA PRO A 43 -14.98 -5.43 10.22
C PRO A 43 -16.44 -5.66 10.62
N GLY A 44 -17.21 -6.20 9.68
CA GLY A 44 -18.64 -6.50 9.87
C GLY A 44 -19.60 -5.32 9.61
N SER A 45 -19.10 -4.15 9.20
CA SER A 45 -19.93 -3.02 8.76
C SER A 45 -20.37 -3.16 7.28
N ASP A 46 -21.38 -2.41 6.87
CA ASP A 46 -21.81 -2.33 5.46
C ASP A 46 -20.69 -1.70 4.61
N GLY A 47 -19.99 -0.67 5.14
CA GLY A 47 -18.87 -0.02 4.49
C GLY A 47 -17.71 -0.97 4.23
N HIS A 48 -17.41 -1.86 5.18
CA HIS A 48 -16.41 -2.91 5.03
C HIS A 48 -16.73 -3.84 3.84
N SER A 49 -17.95 -4.34 3.77
CA SER A 49 -18.38 -5.21 2.67
C SER A 49 -18.34 -4.50 1.31
N ALA A 50 -18.82 -3.25 1.25
CA ALA A 50 -18.83 -2.46 0.03
C ALA A 50 -17.40 -2.12 -0.47
N CYS A 51 -16.50 -1.77 0.44
CA CYS A 51 -15.10 -1.48 0.11
C CYS A 51 -14.36 -2.73 -0.38
N ARG A 52 -14.52 -3.87 0.31
CA ARG A 52 -13.98 -5.16 -0.15
C ARG A 52 -14.37 -5.45 -1.59
N ASP A 53 -15.66 -5.37 -1.89
CA ASP A 53 -16.19 -5.69 -3.22
C ASP A 53 -15.66 -4.70 -4.28
N PHE A 54 -15.57 -3.41 -3.94
CA PHE A 54 -14.97 -2.40 -4.80
C PHE A 54 -13.50 -2.71 -5.13
N ILE A 55 -12.67 -3.02 -4.13
CA ILE A 55 -11.26 -3.38 -4.32
C ILE A 55 -11.15 -4.60 -5.25
N ILE A 56 -11.90 -5.66 -4.97
CA ILE A 56 -11.91 -6.89 -5.77
C ILE A 56 -12.29 -6.60 -7.23
N GLU A 57 -13.33 -5.79 -7.46
CA GLU A 57 -13.78 -5.43 -8.82
C GLU A 57 -12.71 -4.65 -9.59
N ARG A 58 -12.01 -3.70 -8.95
CA ARG A 58 -10.90 -2.98 -9.58
C ARG A 58 -9.75 -3.91 -9.94
N LEU A 59 -9.33 -4.75 -9.00
CA LEU A 59 -8.20 -5.66 -9.19
C LEU A 59 -8.46 -6.73 -10.24
N LYS A 60 -9.68 -7.23 -10.38
CA LYS A 60 -10.06 -8.17 -11.46
C LYS A 60 -9.89 -7.57 -12.86
N ILE A 61 -9.98 -6.24 -12.98
CA ILE A 61 -9.76 -5.54 -14.25
C ILE A 61 -8.27 -5.33 -14.52
N PHE A 62 -7.46 -5.13 -13.47
CA PHE A 62 -6.09 -4.65 -13.59
C PHE A 62 -5.04 -5.75 -13.52
N SER A 63 -5.28 -6.86 -12.80
CA SER A 63 -4.25 -7.83 -12.47
C SER A 63 -4.38 -9.15 -13.24
N ASP A 64 -3.29 -9.93 -13.26
CA ASP A 64 -3.27 -11.26 -13.87
C ASP A 64 -4.06 -12.29 -13.07
N GLU A 65 -4.15 -12.10 -11.73
CA GLU A 65 -4.81 -13.01 -10.80
C GLU A 65 -5.25 -12.26 -9.55
N VAL A 66 -6.44 -12.57 -9.06
CA VAL A 66 -6.92 -12.12 -7.74
C VAL A 66 -7.23 -13.34 -6.89
N LEU A 67 -6.63 -13.42 -5.71
CA LEU A 67 -6.89 -14.44 -4.70
C LEU A 67 -7.55 -13.78 -3.49
N LEU A 68 -8.48 -14.49 -2.86
CA LEU A 68 -9.11 -14.08 -1.60
C LEU A 68 -8.68 -15.08 -0.52
N GLN A 69 -8.20 -14.54 0.59
CA GLN A 69 -7.81 -15.34 1.74
C GLN A 69 -8.69 -14.96 2.92
N GLU A 70 -9.73 -15.76 3.15
CA GLU A 70 -10.65 -15.55 4.27
C GLU A 70 -10.08 -16.14 5.56
N PHE A 71 -10.29 -15.45 6.66
CA PHE A 71 -9.91 -15.89 8.00
C PHE A 71 -10.94 -15.46 9.03
N SER A 72 -10.93 -16.12 10.18
CA SER A 72 -11.80 -15.76 11.30
C SER A 72 -10.97 -15.19 12.44
N PHE A 73 -11.44 -14.11 13.01
CA PHE A 73 -10.82 -13.50 14.17
C PHE A 73 -11.89 -13.00 15.17
N GLN A 74 -11.47 -12.64 16.36
CA GLN A 74 -12.34 -12.17 17.43
C GLN A 74 -11.65 -10.98 18.11
N ASN A 75 -12.38 -9.87 18.26
CA ASN A 75 -11.89 -8.78 19.08
C ASN A 75 -11.91 -9.19 20.54
N LYS A 76 -10.90 -8.81 21.28
CA LYS A 76 -10.80 -9.14 22.71
C LYS A 76 -11.99 -8.54 23.48
N GLY A 77 -12.59 -9.36 24.33
CA GLY A 77 -13.75 -8.95 25.14
C GLY A 77 -15.09 -9.01 24.41
N GLU A 78 -15.11 -9.42 23.15
CA GLU A 78 -16.33 -9.70 22.39
C GLU A 78 -16.56 -11.20 22.27
N ASP A 79 -17.82 -11.65 22.36
CA ASP A 79 -18.19 -13.06 22.10
C ASP A 79 -18.47 -13.33 20.61
N LYS A 80 -18.21 -12.35 19.74
CA LYS A 80 -18.48 -12.39 18.30
C LYS A 80 -17.23 -12.69 17.50
N PHE A 81 -17.34 -13.64 16.56
CA PHE A 81 -16.35 -13.84 15.51
C PHE A 81 -16.67 -13.00 14.28
N TYR A 82 -15.62 -12.45 13.69
CA TYR A 82 -15.64 -11.71 12.44
C TYR A 82 -14.95 -12.52 11.36
N THR A 83 -15.35 -12.30 10.11
CA THR A 83 -14.62 -12.81 8.94
C THR A 83 -13.83 -11.67 8.33
N GLY A 84 -12.50 -11.81 8.31
CA GLY A 84 -11.60 -10.95 7.57
C GLY A 84 -11.30 -11.53 6.21
N THR A 85 -10.91 -10.68 5.25
CA THR A 85 -10.57 -11.08 3.89
C THR A 85 -9.34 -10.34 3.40
N ASN A 86 -8.18 -11.01 3.38
CA ASN A 86 -7.04 -10.49 2.64
C ASN A 86 -7.29 -10.65 1.14
N ILE A 87 -6.98 -9.60 0.36
CA ILE A 87 -7.15 -9.60 -1.09
C ILE A 87 -5.76 -9.51 -1.72
N ILE A 88 -5.41 -10.45 -2.59
CA ILE A 88 -4.09 -10.53 -3.20
C ILE A 88 -4.24 -10.39 -4.71
N ALA A 89 -3.62 -9.35 -5.30
CA ALA A 89 -3.54 -9.17 -6.74
C ALA A 89 -2.11 -9.38 -7.23
N ARG A 90 -1.95 -10.14 -8.31
CA ARG A 90 -0.64 -10.57 -8.78
C ARG A 90 -0.37 -10.09 -10.20
N PHE A 91 0.85 -9.61 -10.42
CA PHE A 91 1.35 -9.12 -11.71
C PHE A 91 2.68 -9.78 -12.04
N ASN A 92 2.93 -10.11 -13.29
CA ASN A 92 4.14 -10.78 -13.78
C ASN A 92 4.56 -11.96 -12.90
N ARG A 93 3.67 -12.93 -12.75
CA ARG A 93 3.80 -14.10 -11.87
C ARG A 93 4.97 -15.00 -12.22
N SER A 94 5.50 -14.89 -13.43
CA SER A 94 6.64 -15.70 -13.93
C SER A 94 8.01 -15.11 -13.63
N SER A 95 8.09 -13.89 -13.10
CA SER A 95 9.34 -13.28 -12.72
C SER A 95 10.04 -14.08 -11.61
N SER A 96 11.37 -14.19 -11.71
CA SER A 96 12.18 -14.83 -10.67
C SER A 96 12.32 -14.01 -9.40
N PHE A 97 12.07 -12.72 -9.46
CA PHE A 97 12.00 -11.82 -8.29
C PHE A 97 10.54 -11.42 -8.06
N GLN A 98 10.08 -11.57 -6.83
CA GLN A 98 8.71 -11.28 -6.42
C GLN A 98 8.71 -10.28 -5.27
N SER A 99 8.17 -9.08 -5.49
CA SER A 99 7.95 -8.09 -4.42
C SER A 99 6.54 -8.21 -3.86
N LEU A 100 6.39 -7.95 -2.57
CA LEU A 100 5.11 -7.71 -1.92
C LEU A 100 4.97 -6.21 -1.65
N ILE A 101 3.82 -5.62 -2.02
CA ILE A 101 3.43 -4.27 -1.61
C ILE A 101 2.10 -4.42 -0.89
N GLY A 102 2.03 -3.98 0.36
CA GLY A 102 0.86 -4.16 1.21
C GLY A 102 0.31 -2.87 1.79
N ALA A 103 -0.96 -2.89 2.13
CA ALA A 103 -1.63 -1.88 2.94
C ALA A 103 -2.87 -2.52 3.58
N HIS A 104 -3.30 -2.04 4.75
CA HIS A 104 -4.58 -2.46 5.29
C HIS A 104 -5.73 -1.67 4.66
N TRP A 105 -6.92 -2.27 4.58
CA TRP A 105 -8.09 -1.66 3.96
C TRP A 105 -9.28 -1.48 4.91
N ASP A 106 -9.24 -2.11 6.08
CA ASP A 106 -10.19 -1.88 7.17
C ASP A 106 -9.96 -0.54 7.88
N THR A 107 -10.78 -0.23 8.86
CA THR A 107 -10.62 0.96 9.70
C THR A 107 -10.95 0.66 11.15
N ARG A 108 -10.41 1.48 12.04
CA ARG A 108 -10.64 1.42 13.47
C ARG A 108 -12.14 1.42 13.82
N PRO A 109 -12.62 0.45 14.61
CA PRO A 109 -14.03 0.41 15.03
C PRO A 109 -14.43 1.53 15.98
N TRP A 110 -13.48 2.24 16.57
CA TRP A 110 -13.73 3.29 17.55
C TRP A 110 -12.65 4.39 17.51
N ALA A 111 -13.08 5.65 17.69
CA ALA A 111 -12.20 6.83 17.69
C ALA A 111 -11.56 7.01 19.09
N ASP A 112 -10.81 6.03 19.58
CA ASP A 112 -10.34 5.95 20.97
C ASP A 112 -9.31 7.01 21.34
N GLN A 113 -8.68 7.68 20.35
CA GLN A 113 -7.78 8.81 20.56
C GLN A 113 -8.46 10.17 20.39
N ASP A 114 -9.77 10.23 20.12
CA ASP A 114 -10.49 11.50 19.96
C ASP A 114 -10.49 12.29 21.28
N ASP A 115 -10.19 13.58 21.19
CA ASP A 115 -10.17 14.52 22.32
C ASP A 115 -11.55 14.58 23.01
N ASN A 116 -12.62 14.53 22.21
CA ASN A 116 -13.98 14.46 22.73
C ASN A 116 -14.34 13.02 23.10
N ILE A 117 -14.39 12.75 24.39
CA ILE A 117 -14.73 11.43 24.98
C ILE A 117 -16.04 10.87 24.41
N ALA A 118 -17.03 11.73 24.06
CA ALA A 118 -18.31 11.28 23.49
C ALA A 118 -18.16 10.69 22.06
N ASN A 119 -17.04 10.90 21.41
CA ASN A 119 -16.74 10.33 20.09
C ASN A 119 -16.04 8.97 20.17
N ARG A 120 -15.40 8.64 21.30
CA ARG A 120 -14.49 7.50 21.42
C ARG A 120 -15.09 6.11 21.16
N GLY A 121 -16.40 5.98 21.19
CA GLY A 121 -17.09 4.74 20.82
C GLY A 121 -17.62 4.71 19.38
N LYS A 122 -17.28 5.69 18.54
CA LYS A 122 -17.73 5.78 17.15
C LYS A 122 -16.64 5.27 16.20
N PRO A 123 -17.02 4.55 15.12
CA PRO A 123 -16.03 4.14 14.11
C PRO A 123 -15.51 5.37 13.34
N ILE A 124 -14.26 5.28 12.86
CA ILE A 124 -13.63 6.34 12.07
C ILE A 124 -13.85 6.13 10.55
N ILE A 125 -13.67 7.19 9.78
CA ILE A 125 -13.67 7.11 8.31
C ILE A 125 -12.37 6.50 7.79
N GLY A 126 -11.24 6.73 8.46
CA GLY A 126 -9.97 6.13 8.11
C GLY A 126 -9.49 6.57 6.71
N ALA A 127 -9.41 7.88 6.47
CA ALA A 127 -8.99 8.38 5.16
C ALA A 127 -7.49 8.25 4.95
N ASN A 128 -6.70 8.55 5.98
CA ASN A 128 -5.27 8.30 5.97
C ASN A 128 -4.97 6.87 6.41
N ASP A 129 -5.61 6.46 7.50
CA ASP A 129 -5.49 5.18 8.19
C ASP A 129 -6.59 4.20 7.71
N GLY A 130 -6.35 3.49 6.78
CA GLY A 130 -5.96 2.54 5.79
C GLY A 130 -6.33 2.94 4.36
N ALA A 131 -7.19 3.98 4.07
CA ALA A 131 -7.56 4.23 2.67
C ALA A 131 -6.41 4.82 1.83
N SER A 132 -5.42 5.50 2.44
CA SER A 132 -4.33 6.14 1.71
C SER A 132 -3.39 5.14 1.03
N GLY A 133 -2.90 4.12 1.76
CA GLY A 133 -2.06 3.06 1.20
C GLY A 133 -2.78 2.28 0.11
N VAL A 134 -4.04 1.91 0.35
CA VAL A 134 -4.90 1.23 -0.65
C VAL A 134 -5.08 2.09 -1.89
N ALA A 135 -5.24 3.41 -1.77
CA ALA A 135 -5.40 4.32 -2.90
C ALA A 135 -4.14 4.33 -3.79
N VAL A 136 -2.95 4.39 -3.19
CA VAL A 136 -1.68 4.27 -3.91
C VAL A 136 -1.61 2.93 -4.65
N MET A 137 -1.94 1.82 -3.97
CA MET A 137 -1.88 0.48 -4.56
C MET A 137 -2.86 0.28 -5.72
N LEU A 138 -4.08 0.86 -5.66
CA LEU A 138 -5.05 0.78 -6.76
C LEU A 138 -4.58 1.56 -8.00
N GLU A 139 -3.93 2.71 -7.81
CA GLU A 139 -3.33 3.43 -8.93
C GLU A 139 -2.14 2.67 -9.52
N LEU A 140 -1.26 2.09 -8.69
CA LEU A 140 -0.19 1.20 -9.15
C LEU A 140 -0.73 0.01 -9.96
N ALA A 141 -1.84 -0.60 -9.52
CA ALA A 141 -2.49 -1.68 -10.26
C ALA A 141 -2.97 -1.21 -11.64
N SER A 142 -3.58 0.00 -11.73
CA SER A 142 -4.00 0.62 -12.99
C SER A 142 -2.82 0.89 -13.93
N ILE A 143 -1.69 1.32 -13.39
CA ILE A 143 -0.44 1.54 -14.14
C ILE A 143 0.10 0.22 -14.68
N MET A 144 0.22 -0.81 -13.82
CA MET A 144 0.77 -2.12 -14.19
C MET A 144 -0.10 -2.86 -15.21
N ALA A 145 -1.42 -2.65 -15.20
CA ALA A 145 -2.31 -3.18 -16.22
C ALA A 145 -2.00 -2.65 -17.63
N LYS A 146 -1.56 -1.40 -17.74
CA LYS A 146 -1.22 -0.74 -19.02
C LYS A 146 0.24 -0.94 -19.40
N ASN A 147 1.09 -1.09 -18.42
CA ASN A 147 2.53 -1.20 -18.53
C ASN A 147 2.99 -2.40 -17.68
N PRO A 148 3.09 -3.60 -18.24
CA PRO A 148 3.48 -4.78 -17.46
C PRO A 148 4.80 -4.56 -16.71
N PRO A 149 4.87 -4.84 -15.39
CA PRO A 149 6.06 -4.60 -14.60
C PRO A 149 7.19 -5.57 -14.95
N PRO A 150 8.47 -5.15 -14.90
CA PRO A 150 9.62 -6.03 -15.19
C PRO A 150 9.86 -7.08 -14.09
N ILE A 151 9.41 -6.83 -12.87
CA ILE A 151 9.45 -7.75 -11.73
C ILE A 151 8.07 -8.31 -11.41
N GLY A 152 8.01 -9.39 -10.64
CA GLY A 152 6.75 -9.87 -10.08
C GLY A 152 6.31 -8.94 -8.95
N VAL A 153 5.03 -8.55 -8.96
CA VAL A 153 4.44 -7.71 -7.91
C VAL A 153 3.19 -8.39 -7.36
N ASN A 154 3.17 -8.54 -6.05
CA ASN A 154 2.02 -9.05 -5.31
C ASN A 154 1.49 -7.89 -4.45
N LEU A 155 0.36 -7.31 -4.85
CA LEU A 155 -0.35 -6.32 -4.04
C LEU A 155 -1.22 -7.06 -3.03
N VAL A 156 -0.98 -6.85 -1.74
CA VAL A 156 -1.73 -7.52 -0.67
C VAL A 156 -2.46 -6.49 0.18
N PHE A 157 -3.78 -6.55 0.13
CA PHE A 157 -4.66 -5.69 0.91
C PHE A 157 -5.06 -6.47 2.16
N PHE A 158 -4.49 -6.10 3.30
CA PHE A 158 -4.72 -6.75 4.58
C PHE A 158 -6.02 -6.27 5.23
N ASP A 159 -6.71 -7.18 5.91
CA ASP A 159 -7.95 -6.89 6.64
C ASP A 159 -7.70 -7.03 8.15
N ALA A 160 -8.50 -6.33 8.94
CA ALA A 160 -8.47 -6.39 10.39
C ALA A 160 -7.07 -6.09 11.00
N GLU A 161 -6.37 -5.12 10.41
CA GLU A 161 -5.16 -4.55 10.99
C GLU A 161 -5.54 -3.80 12.27
N ASP A 162 -6.53 -2.90 12.17
CA ASP A 162 -6.79 -1.83 13.13
C ASP A 162 -7.90 -2.17 14.15
N SER A 163 -8.17 -3.44 14.34
CA SER A 163 -9.18 -3.93 15.30
C SER A 163 -8.58 -4.28 16.67
N GLY A 164 -7.32 -3.93 16.92
CA GLY A 164 -6.58 -4.32 18.13
C GLY A 164 -6.92 -3.50 19.37
N ASP A 165 -6.61 -4.06 20.53
CA ASP A 165 -6.74 -3.40 21.84
C ASP A 165 -5.48 -2.58 22.16
N PRO A 166 -5.59 -1.31 22.57
CA PRO A 166 -4.44 -0.49 22.93
C PRO A 166 -3.50 -1.16 23.95
N GLY A 167 -2.22 -1.24 23.59
CA GLY A 167 -1.18 -1.83 24.43
C GLY A 167 -1.05 -3.36 24.32
N LEU A 168 -1.79 -4.01 23.41
CA LEU A 168 -1.73 -5.45 23.13
C LEU A 168 -1.46 -5.68 21.64
N ASN A 169 -0.19 -5.56 21.23
CA ASN A 169 0.22 -5.64 19.84
C ASN A 169 -0.28 -6.92 19.14
N GLU A 170 -0.36 -8.03 19.83
CA GLU A 170 -0.82 -9.31 19.28
C GLU A 170 -2.31 -9.31 18.86
N THR A 171 -3.05 -8.26 19.16
CA THR A 171 -4.46 -8.10 18.77
C THR A 171 -4.64 -7.28 17.51
N TYR A 172 -3.59 -6.56 17.05
CA TYR A 172 -3.52 -5.85 15.79
C TYR A 172 -3.07 -6.75 14.64
N CYS A 173 -3.09 -6.26 13.42
CA CYS A 173 -2.50 -6.90 12.24
C CYS A 173 -2.99 -8.34 12.00
N GLN A 174 -4.27 -8.63 12.27
CA GLN A 174 -4.81 -9.99 12.21
C GLN A 174 -4.72 -10.60 10.81
N GLY A 175 -4.93 -9.78 9.77
CA GLY A 175 -4.83 -10.20 8.37
C GLY A 175 -3.42 -10.55 7.95
N SER A 176 -2.45 -9.69 8.20
CA SER A 176 -1.05 -9.97 7.86
C SER A 176 -0.46 -11.09 8.69
N MET A 177 -0.87 -11.23 9.96
CA MET A 177 -0.49 -12.37 10.78
C MET A 177 -1.04 -13.68 10.21
N TYR A 178 -2.30 -13.69 9.77
CA TYR A 178 -2.89 -14.88 9.12
C TYR A 178 -2.20 -15.17 7.79
N PHE A 179 -1.97 -14.14 6.95
CA PHE A 179 -1.24 -14.27 5.70
C PHE A 179 0.17 -14.85 5.92
N ALA A 180 0.93 -14.30 6.87
CA ALA A 180 2.29 -14.73 7.17
C ALA A 180 2.39 -16.21 7.59
N LYS A 181 1.37 -16.72 8.29
CA LYS A 181 1.28 -18.12 8.72
C LYS A 181 0.73 -19.06 7.65
N HIS A 182 0.05 -18.54 6.61
CA HIS A 182 -0.69 -19.33 5.61
C HIS A 182 -0.51 -18.76 4.20
N ILE A 183 0.72 -18.44 3.80
CA ILE A 183 1.02 -17.74 2.54
C ILE A 183 0.43 -18.50 1.35
N PRO A 184 -0.51 -17.89 0.58
CA PRO A 184 -1.19 -18.60 -0.54
C PRO A 184 -0.49 -18.45 -1.89
N ILE A 185 0.67 -17.77 -1.93
CA ILE A 185 1.47 -17.46 -3.11
C ILE A 185 2.93 -17.91 -2.90
N PRO A 186 3.77 -18.00 -3.94
CA PRO A 186 5.21 -18.17 -3.75
C PRO A 186 5.77 -17.07 -2.84
N LEU A 187 6.70 -17.44 -1.96
CA LEU A 187 7.28 -16.53 -0.98
C LEU A 187 7.90 -15.31 -1.68
N PRO A 188 7.47 -14.08 -1.37
CA PRO A 188 8.11 -12.87 -1.88
C PRO A 188 9.55 -12.71 -1.38
N ASP A 189 10.41 -12.11 -2.21
CA ASP A 189 11.81 -11.85 -1.87
C ASP A 189 11.96 -10.70 -0.87
N GLU A 190 11.13 -9.65 -1.01
CA GLU A 190 11.08 -8.53 -0.07
C GLU A 190 9.66 -7.89 -0.07
N GLY A 191 9.37 -7.09 0.95
CA GLY A 191 8.06 -6.43 1.11
C GLY A 191 8.15 -4.96 1.48
N ILE A 192 7.12 -4.21 1.12
CA ILE A 192 6.91 -2.79 1.47
C ILE A 192 5.46 -2.63 1.91
N ILE A 193 5.24 -2.14 3.13
CA ILE A 193 3.92 -1.73 3.61
C ILE A 193 3.76 -0.23 3.41
N LEU A 194 2.54 0.20 3.09
CA LEU A 194 2.16 1.60 2.92
C LEU A 194 1.04 1.91 3.89
N ASP A 195 1.35 2.59 4.96
CA ASP A 195 0.38 3.00 5.95
C ASP A 195 0.43 4.50 6.22
N MET A 196 -0.76 5.15 6.38
CA MET A 196 -0.90 6.57 6.68
C MET A 196 -0.07 7.50 5.75
N VAL A 197 -0.11 7.25 4.44
CA VAL A 197 0.71 7.94 3.43
C VAL A 197 -0.01 9.10 2.72
N GLY A 198 -1.16 9.53 3.23
CA GLY A 198 -2.02 10.54 2.59
C GLY A 198 -2.04 11.91 3.27
N ASP A 199 -1.43 12.07 4.44
CA ASP A 199 -1.47 13.33 5.22
C ASP A 199 -1.04 14.55 4.38
N LYS A 200 -1.77 15.66 4.49
CA LYS A 200 -1.40 16.94 3.86
C LYS A 200 -0.04 17.49 4.30
N GLN A 201 0.42 17.13 5.49
CA GLN A 201 1.72 17.50 6.04
C GLN A 201 2.71 16.35 6.03
N LEU A 202 2.58 15.45 5.05
CA LEU A 202 3.29 14.18 4.96
C LEU A 202 4.77 14.27 5.36
N SER A 203 5.16 13.46 6.33
CA SER A 203 6.54 13.35 6.82
C SER A 203 6.88 11.89 7.11
N LEU A 204 7.69 11.30 6.26
CA LEU A 204 8.04 9.89 6.25
C LEU A 204 9.48 9.66 6.77
N PRO A 205 9.71 9.65 8.09
CA PRO A 205 10.98 9.23 8.65
C PRO A 205 11.14 7.72 8.49
N ILE A 206 12.35 7.22 8.71
CA ILE A 206 12.63 5.79 8.71
C ILE A 206 12.01 5.15 9.96
N GLU A 207 11.09 4.20 9.76
CA GLU A 207 10.53 3.41 10.85
C GLU A 207 11.59 2.46 11.41
N ARG A 208 11.65 2.28 12.73
CA ARG A 208 12.77 1.62 13.42
C ARG A 208 12.82 0.11 13.21
N TYR A 209 11.68 -0.58 13.17
CA TYR A 209 11.66 -2.02 12.90
C TYR A 209 12.02 -2.30 11.44
N SER A 210 11.57 -1.45 10.52
CA SER A 210 11.94 -1.49 9.10
C SER A 210 13.46 -1.40 8.92
N PHE A 211 14.10 -0.46 9.59
CA PHE A 211 15.55 -0.33 9.57
C PHE A 211 16.26 -1.57 10.15
N LYS A 212 15.71 -2.18 11.18
CA LYS A 212 16.24 -3.41 11.79
C LYS A 212 16.05 -4.64 10.89
N TYR A 213 14.90 -4.75 10.20
CA TYR A 213 14.59 -5.93 9.40
C TYR A 213 15.22 -5.90 8.02
N ASN A 214 15.29 -4.72 7.38
CA ASN A 214 15.84 -4.58 6.03
C ASN A 214 16.48 -3.19 5.82
N GLU A 215 17.64 -2.97 6.46
CA GLU A 215 18.41 -1.72 6.31
C GLU A 215 18.74 -1.42 4.85
N ASP A 216 19.09 -2.44 4.06
CA ASP A 216 19.46 -2.27 2.65
C ASP A 216 18.29 -1.75 1.80
N LEU A 217 17.09 -2.27 1.98
CA LEU A 217 15.90 -1.78 1.29
C LEU A 217 15.53 -0.36 1.73
N VAL A 218 15.57 -0.09 3.05
CA VAL A 218 15.33 1.25 3.59
C VAL A 218 16.28 2.26 2.95
N ARG A 219 17.60 2.00 3.00
CA ARG A 219 18.59 2.93 2.43
C ARG A 219 18.38 3.13 0.94
N ARG A 220 18.14 2.05 0.20
CA ARG A 220 17.90 2.09 -1.25
C ARG A 220 16.68 2.98 -1.57
N LEU A 221 15.57 2.84 -0.84
CA LEU A 221 14.36 3.64 -1.10
C LEU A 221 14.50 5.09 -0.66
N TRP A 222 15.09 5.39 0.51
CA TRP A 222 15.28 6.77 0.95
C TRP A 222 16.32 7.51 0.11
N ASP A 223 17.38 6.84 -0.35
CA ASP A 223 18.34 7.40 -1.32
C ASP A 223 17.63 7.71 -2.65
N GLN A 224 16.82 6.78 -3.15
CA GLN A 224 16.02 6.94 -4.35
C GLN A 224 15.03 8.12 -4.22
N ALA A 225 14.31 8.20 -3.10
CA ALA A 225 13.38 9.32 -2.82
C ALA A 225 14.11 10.67 -2.88
N ARG A 226 15.32 10.75 -2.32
CA ARG A 226 16.15 11.96 -2.37
C ARG A 226 16.56 12.29 -3.81
N GLU A 227 16.96 11.30 -4.62
CA GLU A 227 17.32 11.49 -6.03
C GLU A 227 16.13 11.97 -6.88
N LEU A 228 14.93 11.49 -6.55
CA LEU A 228 13.67 11.90 -7.18
C LEU A 228 13.13 13.25 -6.67
N GLY A 229 13.75 13.83 -5.62
CA GLY A 229 13.31 15.10 -5.02
C GLY A 229 12.00 14.99 -4.24
N LEU A 230 11.75 13.83 -3.61
CA LEU A 230 10.55 13.56 -2.81
C LEU A 230 10.78 14.02 -1.35
N ASP A 231 10.39 15.25 -1.06
CA ASP A 231 10.72 15.95 0.20
C ASP A 231 10.01 15.36 1.43
N ALA A 232 8.97 14.53 1.26
CA ALA A 232 8.31 13.85 2.38
C ALA A 232 9.23 12.85 3.08
N PHE A 233 10.15 12.21 2.38
CA PHE A 233 11.05 11.19 2.92
C PHE A 233 12.20 11.83 3.73
N LYS A 234 12.28 11.51 5.03
CA LYS A 234 13.24 12.10 5.97
C LYS A 234 14.32 11.11 6.35
N ASP A 235 15.58 11.48 6.18
CA ASP A 235 16.75 10.63 6.43
C ASP A 235 17.13 10.61 7.94
N TYR A 236 16.19 10.16 8.77
CA TYR A 236 16.45 9.85 10.19
C TYR A 236 15.51 8.75 10.68
N VAL A 237 16.00 7.95 11.64
CA VAL A 237 15.20 6.88 12.26
C VAL A 237 14.34 7.46 13.38
N ALA A 238 13.03 7.20 13.32
CA ALA A 238 12.06 7.69 14.29
C ALA A 238 11.43 6.56 15.13
N HIS A 239 10.11 6.49 15.17
CA HIS A 239 9.33 5.59 16.00
C HIS A 239 9.56 4.11 15.66
N ALA A 240 9.25 3.22 16.61
CA ALA A 240 9.08 1.80 16.39
C ALA A 240 7.59 1.51 16.43
N ILE A 241 7.02 1.19 15.29
CA ILE A 241 5.60 0.97 15.09
C ILE A 241 5.36 -0.54 14.90
N TYR A 242 4.36 -1.08 15.60
CA TYR A 242 3.91 -2.44 15.34
C TYR A 242 2.80 -2.37 14.30
N ASP A 243 3.12 -2.82 13.08
CA ASP A 243 2.24 -2.79 11.93
C ASP A 243 2.42 -4.05 11.07
N ASP A 244 1.68 -4.20 9.98
CA ASP A 244 1.62 -5.38 9.09
C ASP A 244 3.00 -5.90 8.64
N HIS A 245 4.02 -5.05 8.57
CA HIS A 245 5.39 -5.47 8.25
C HIS A 245 5.98 -6.38 9.35
N VAL A 246 5.60 -6.22 10.62
CA VAL A 246 6.16 -7.02 11.73
C VAL A 246 5.75 -8.49 11.62
N PRO A 247 4.47 -8.87 11.50
CA PRO A 247 4.08 -10.26 11.25
C PRO A 247 4.73 -10.88 10.02
N LEU A 248 4.90 -10.12 8.92
CA LEU A 248 5.54 -10.63 7.71
C LEU A 248 7.00 -11.00 7.94
N ASN A 249 7.74 -10.20 8.72
CA ASN A 249 9.11 -10.51 9.12
C ASN A 249 9.18 -11.68 10.10
N GLU A 250 8.36 -11.66 11.15
CA GLU A 250 8.49 -12.60 12.28
C GLU A 250 7.96 -14.00 11.97
N TYR A 251 6.87 -14.11 11.20
CA TYR A 251 6.22 -15.40 10.95
C TYR A 251 6.48 -15.95 9.54
N ALA A 252 6.66 -15.07 8.55
CA ALA A 252 6.90 -15.47 7.17
C ALA A 252 8.37 -15.42 6.75
N GLY A 253 9.20 -14.64 7.45
CA GLY A 253 10.59 -14.39 7.07
C GLY A 253 10.72 -13.56 5.80
N ILE A 254 9.68 -12.80 5.42
CA ILE A 254 9.72 -11.85 4.32
C ILE A 254 10.33 -10.56 4.85
N SER A 255 11.53 -10.19 4.37
CA SER A 255 12.18 -8.93 4.74
C SER A 255 11.34 -7.74 4.30
N THR A 256 10.49 -7.24 5.18
CA THR A 256 9.48 -6.21 4.90
C THR A 256 9.75 -4.95 5.68
N ILE A 257 9.58 -3.80 5.01
CA ILE A 257 9.65 -2.47 5.63
C ILE A 257 8.27 -1.81 5.59
N ASP A 258 8.13 -0.75 6.37
CA ASP A 258 6.94 0.08 6.45
C ASP A 258 7.28 1.53 6.10
N ILE A 259 6.48 2.12 5.22
CA ILE A 259 6.50 3.54 4.86
C ILE A 259 5.27 4.16 5.52
N ILE A 260 5.50 4.83 6.65
CA ILE A 260 4.42 5.32 7.52
C ILE A 260 4.69 6.75 8.01
N ASP A 261 3.64 7.57 8.03
CA ASP A 261 3.62 8.85 8.75
C ASP A 261 2.80 8.72 10.03
N PHE A 262 3.48 8.46 11.13
CA PHE A 262 2.83 8.26 12.42
C PHE A 262 2.56 9.57 13.19
N GLU A 263 3.04 10.72 12.72
CA GLU A 263 2.78 12.04 13.32
C GLU A 263 1.65 12.81 12.60
N TYR A 264 0.50 12.20 12.44
CA TYR A 264 -0.64 12.68 11.66
C TYR A 264 -1.55 13.67 12.44
N PRO A 265 -1.66 14.95 12.04
CA PRO A 265 -0.92 15.63 10.98
C PRO A 265 0.44 16.18 11.41
N ASN A 266 0.77 16.17 12.70
CA ASN A 266 2.05 16.63 13.25
C ASN A 266 2.14 16.33 14.76
N SER A 267 3.32 16.53 15.36
CA SER A 267 3.59 16.25 16.78
C SER A 267 2.77 17.06 17.80
N TYR A 268 1.96 18.02 17.39
CA TYR A 268 1.13 18.86 18.27
C TYR A 268 -0.37 18.56 18.20
N THR A 269 -0.82 17.95 17.12
CA THR A 269 -2.22 17.63 16.85
C THR A 269 -2.29 16.17 16.43
N ASN A 270 -3.30 15.45 16.88
CA ASN A 270 -3.50 14.07 16.51
C ASN A 270 -4.83 13.87 15.79
N PHE A 271 -4.78 13.29 14.57
CA PHE A 271 -5.95 12.83 13.83
C PHE A 271 -6.04 11.29 13.77
N TRP A 272 -4.92 10.60 14.05
CA TRP A 272 -4.89 9.15 14.14
C TRP A 272 -5.88 8.64 15.20
N HIS A 273 -6.72 7.68 14.82
CA HIS A 273 -7.80 7.11 15.63
C HIS A 273 -8.80 8.13 16.18
N THR A 274 -9.08 9.18 15.39
CA THR A 274 -10.08 10.21 15.72
C THR A 274 -11.10 10.38 14.59
N LEU A 275 -12.20 11.08 14.85
CA LEU A 275 -13.17 11.45 13.80
C LEU A 275 -12.62 12.52 12.82
N ASN A 276 -11.39 13.01 13.03
CA ASN A 276 -10.71 13.93 12.12
C ASN A 276 -9.90 13.20 11.02
N ASP A 277 -9.85 11.87 11.04
CA ASP A 277 -9.26 11.12 9.94
C ASP A 277 -10.27 11.04 8.78
N VAL A 278 -10.28 12.11 8.00
CA VAL A 278 -11.22 12.37 6.90
C VAL A 278 -10.48 12.81 5.64
N PRO A 279 -11.08 12.65 4.43
CA PRO A 279 -10.42 12.98 3.17
C PRO A 279 -9.87 14.41 3.09
N GLU A 280 -10.54 15.36 3.75
CA GLU A 280 -10.13 16.77 3.78
C GLU A 280 -8.76 16.98 4.43
N ASN A 281 -8.27 16.03 5.21
CA ASN A 281 -6.94 16.05 5.84
C ASN A 281 -5.88 15.28 5.05
N CYS A 282 -6.26 14.66 3.94
CA CYS A 282 -5.37 14.01 2.99
C CYS A 282 -5.16 14.86 1.72
N SER A 283 -4.12 14.54 0.93
CA SER A 283 -3.84 15.23 -0.33
C SER A 283 -3.37 14.31 -1.45
N ALA A 284 -3.71 14.68 -2.69
CA ALA A 284 -3.20 14.02 -3.89
C ALA A 284 -1.67 14.13 -4.01
N GLU A 285 -1.09 15.25 -3.55
CA GLU A 285 0.35 15.49 -3.59
C GLU A 285 1.12 14.50 -2.71
N SER A 286 0.60 14.19 -1.52
CA SER A 286 1.20 13.20 -0.61
C SER A 286 1.18 11.80 -1.22
N LEU A 287 0.02 11.36 -1.73
CA LEU A 287 -0.11 10.09 -2.45
C LEU A 287 0.81 10.04 -3.68
N GLN A 288 0.99 11.18 -4.38
CA GLN A 288 1.88 11.31 -5.52
C GLN A 288 3.33 11.03 -5.14
N GLN A 289 3.83 11.56 -4.02
CA GLN A 289 5.22 11.35 -3.60
C GLN A 289 5.51 9.87 -3.36
N VAL A 290 4.66 9.19 -2.60
CA VAL A 290 4.80 7.76 -2.33
C VAL A 290 4.63 6.94 -3.60
N GLY A 291 3.61 7.25 -4.40
CA GLY A 291 3.35 6.56 -5.66
C GLY A 291 4.49 6.68 -6.68
N ILE A 292 5.16 7.84 -6.78
CA ILE A 292 6.35 8.01 -7.61
C ILE A 292 7.47 7.08 -7.15
N LEU A 293 7.77 7.04 -5.85
CA LEU A 293 8.83 6.18 -5.32
C LEU A 293 8.55 4.70 -5.61
N ILE A 294 7.32 4.23 -5.33
CA ILE A 294 6.97 2.82 -5.54
C ILE A 294 6.90 2.48 -7.05
N THR A 295 6.46 3.40 -7.90
CA THR A 295 6.52 3.21 -9.35
C THR A 295 7.97 3.07 -9.82
N ASP A 296 8.85 3.94 -9.33
CA ASP A 296 10.29 3.86 -9.66
C ASP A 296 10.91 2.55 -9.16
N TYR A 297 10.62 2.16 -7.93
CA TYR A 297 11.03 0.87 -7.37
C TYR A 297 10.60 -0.31 -8.25
N ILE A 298 9.36 -0.33 -8.75
CA ILE A 298 8.86 -1.42 -9.60
C ILE A 298 9.57 -1.46 -10.96
N TYR A 299 9.71 -0.30 -11.63
CA TYR A 299 10.12 -0.25 -13.03
C TYR A 299 11.63 -0.08 -13.24
N ASN A 300 12.33 0.47 -12.26
CA ASN A 300 13.79 0.65 -12.27
C ASN A 300 14.53 -0.35 -11.37
N HIS A 301 13.82 -1.40 -10.90
CA HIS A 301 14.43 -2.42 -10.07
C HIS A 301 15.63 -3.08 -10.77
N THR A 302 16.83 -2.74 -10.32
CA THR A 302 18.06 -3.39 -10.80
C THR A 302 18.35 -4.57 -9.89
N HIS A 303 18.31 -5.79 -10.43
CA HIS A 303 18.74 -6.97 -9.70
C HIS A 303 20.19 -6.78 -9.22
N SER A 304 20.39 -6.59 -7.93
CA SER A 304 21.72 -6.59 -7.28
C SER A 304 22.36 -7.98 -7.28
N GLY A 305 22.07 -8.82 -8.29
CA GLY A 305 22.48 -10.22 -8.44
C GLY A 305 23.32 -10.53 -9.67
N GLY A 306 23.65 -9.55 -10.50
CA GLY A 306 24.57 -9.71 -11.61
C GLY A 306 26.02 -9.69 -11.12
N LYS A 307 26.61 -10.84 -10.75
CA LYS A 307 28.07 -10.97 -10.76
C LYS A 307 28.55 -10.48 -12.11
N ILE A 308 29.29 -9.38 -12.12
CA ILE A 308 30.10 -8.98 -13.26
C ILE A 308 31.15 -10.11 -13.42
N ASN A 309 30.83 -11.09 -14.25
CA ASN A 309 31.83 -12.02 -14.78
C ASN A 309 32.51 -11.30 -15.94
N GLY A 310 33.74 -10.90 -15.72
CA GLY A 310 34.57 -10.47 -16.85
C GLY A 310 35.60 -9.44 -16.48
N ILE A 311 36.76 -9.82 -15.96
CA ILE A 311 38.06 -9.73 -16.64
C ILE A 311 38.96 -10.73 -15.96
#